data_515e90c06e5d2c7269dca5b477501945
#
_entry.id   515e90c06e5d2c7269dca5b477501945
#
_cell.length_a   1.000
_cell.length_b   1.000
_cell.length_c   1.000
_cell.angle_alpha   90.00
_cell.angle_beta   90.00
_cell.angle_gamma   90.00
#
_symmetry.space_group_name_H-M   'P 1'
#
loop_
_entity.id
_entity.type
_entity.pdbx_description
1 polymer ?
#
loop_
_entity_poly.entity_id
_entity_poly.type
_entity_poly.pdbx_seq_one_letter_code
_entity_poly.pdbx_strand_id
1 'polypeptide(L)'
;MSSDVIIGHDGKPRCAWVRTDDTAAARYHDEVWGTRTYDESALFEALTLGVFEAGLSWAIVFGKRDGFRKAFHGFDVAKVGAMTARDIDRLVQDSSIIRNRAKIEATVENARAMRSASPSLAALAKSYAVVRKRSPRSIAEIPASTPQAEAFAKQLKSQGYRFVGPTSVYAFMQNVGVVNDHVHGCFRATDRA
;
A
#
# COMPACT_ATOMS: atom_id res chain seq x y z
N MET A 1 -10.21 -27.71 -7.81
CA MET A 1 -10.58 -26.28 -7.71
C MET A 1 -9.52 -25.62 -6.85
N SER A 2 -8.77 -24.68 -7.39
CA SER A 2 -7.81 -23.89 -6.58
C SER A 2 -8.64 -23.11 -5.56
N SER A 3 -8.52 -23.44 -4.29
CA SER A 3 -9.20 -22.71 -3.22
C SER A 3 -8.50 -21.34 -3.11
N ASP A 4 -9.22 -20.24 -3.27
CA ASP A 4 -8.70 -18.89 -3.05
C ASP A 4 -8.50 -18.58 -1.56
N VAL A 5 -8.76 -19.56 -0.71
CA VAL A 5 -8.57 -19.54 0.74
C VAL A 5 -7.72 -20.72 1.16
N ILE A 6 -6.78 -20.49 2.04
CA ILE A 6 -5.96 -21.52 2.70
C ILE A 6 -6.18 -21.44 4.21
N ILE A 7 -6.05 -22.60 4.89
CA ILE A 7 -6.10 -22.66 6.35
C ILE A 7 -4.65 -22.57 6.88
N GLY A 8 -4.38 -21.57 7.69
CA GLY A 8 -3.10 -21.41 8.37
C GLY A 8 -2.89 -22.47 9.47
N HIS A 9 -1.67 -22.59 9.98
CA HIS A 9 -1.36 -23.49 11.11
C HIS A 9 -2.14 -23.13 12.38
N ASP A 10 -2.58 -21.88 12.52
CA ASP A 10 -3.42 -21.37 13.60
C ASP A 10 -4.92 -21.61 13.37
N GLY A 11 -5.29 -22.37 12.33
CA GLY A 11 -6.66 -22.69 11.96
C GLY A 11 -7.43 -21.56 11.27
N LYS A 12 -6.84 -20.36 11.04
CA LYS A 12 -7.54 -19.24 10.40
C LYS A 12 -7.55 -19.39 8.87
N PRO A 13 -8.71 -19.21 8.23
CA PRO A 13 -8.80 -19.15 6.77
C PRO A 13 -8.30 -17.80 6.27
N ARG A 14 -7.29 -17.80 5.37
CA ARG A 14 -6.67 -16.60 4.76
C ARG A 14 -6.78 -16.64 3.25
N CYS A 15 -6.67 -15.48 2.61
CA CYS A 15 -6.52 -15.41 1.15
C CYS A 15 -5.32 -16.24 0.68
N ALA A 16 -5.46 -17.01 -0.39
CA ALA A 16 -4.46 -18.02 -0.81
C ALA A 16 -3.10 -17.43 -1.25
N TRP A 17 -3.01 -16.11 -1.47
CA TRP A 17 -1.72 -15.45 -1.70
C TRP A 17 -0.82 -15.41 -0.46
N VAL A 18 -1.41 -15.61 0.74
CA VAL A 18 -0.66 -15.81 1.98
C VAL A 18 -0.22 -17.27 2.04
N ARG A 19 1.08 -17.50 2.00
CA ARG A 19 1.62 -18.86 2.21
C ARG A 19 1.58 -19.20 3.69
N THR A 20 1.23 -20.44 4.02
CA THR A 20 1.09 -20.90 5.42
C THR A 20 2.39 -20.85 6.23
N ASP A 21 3.51 -20.92 5.57
CA ASP A 21 4.88 -20.89 6.12
C ASP A 21 5.51 -19.48 6.13
N ASP A 22 4.89 -18.50 5.47
CA ASP A 22 5.34 -17.11 5.46
C ASP A 22 4.66 -16.30 6.56
N THR A 23 5.30 -16.22 7.72
CA THR A 23 4.75 -15.48 8.88
C THR A 23 4.71 -13.97 8.67
N ALA A 24 5.56 -13.39 7.83
CA ALA A 24 5.55 -11.96 7.52
C ALA A 24 4.37 -11.60 6.63
N ALA A 25 4.10 -12.40 5.58
CA ALA A 25 2.93 -12.23 4.73
C ALA A 25 1.63 -12.44 5.50
N ALA A 26 1.59 -13.44 6.41
CA ALA A 26 0.43 -13.68 7.26
C ALA A 26 0.13 -12.49 8.17
N ARG A 27 1.14 -11.95 8.85
CA ARG A 27 0.96 -10.74 9.69
C ARG A 27 0.49 -9.54 8.87
N TYR A 28 1.07 -9.31 7.71
CA TYR A 28 0.63 -8.23 6.84
C TYR A 28 -0.83 -8.38 6.42
N HIS A 29 -1.25 -9.58 6.00
CA HIS A 29 -2.63 -9.91 5.65
C HIS A 29 -3.57 -9.68 6.83
N ASP A 30 -3.18 -10.14 8.02
CA ASP A 30 -4.05 -10.15 9.20
C ASP A 30 -4.20 -8.76 9.84
N GLU A 31 -3.14 -7.95 9.83
CA GLU A 31 -3.04 -6.73 10.64
C GLU A 31 -3.06 -5.45 9.81
N VAL A 32 -2.61 -5.50 8.54
CA VAL A 32 -2.41 -4.30 7.72
C VAL A 32 -3.34 -4.26 6.51
N TRP A 33 -3.26 -5.25 5.62
CA TRP A 33 -3.99 -5.25 4.37
C TRP A 33 -5.50 -5.24 4.60
N GLY A 34 -6.21 -4.31 3.97
CA GLY A 34 -7.65 -4.13 4.18
C GLY A 34 -8.03 -3.54 5.55
N THR A 35 -7.05 -3.25 6.42
CA THR A 35 -7.31 -2.59 7.71
C THR A 35 -7.37 -1.08 7.51
N ARG A 36 -8.51 -0.48 7.87
CA ARG A 36 -8.73 0.94 7.64
C ARG A 36 -7.84 1.79 8.54
N THR A 37 -7.05 2.65 7.91
CA THR A 37 -6.24 3.66 8.59
C THR A 37 -6.31 5.01 7.89
N TYR A 38 -6.19 6.08 8.67
CA TYR A 38 -6.06 7.45 8.18
C TYR A 38 -4.89 8.17 8.88
N ASP A 39 -4.04 7.39 9.55
CA ASP A 39 -2.79 7.89 10.11
C ASP A 39 -1.86 8.36 8.99
N GLU A 40 -1.28 9.54 9.14
CA GLU A 40 -0.49 10.19 8.09
C GLU A 40 0.73 9.38 7.71
N SER A 41 1.47 8.86 8.69
CA SER A 41 2.67 8.06 8.45
C SER A 41 2.34 6.72 7.81
N ALA A 42 1.24 6.08 8.24
CA ALA A 42 0.77 4.83 7.66
C ALA A 42 0.29 5.01 6.20
N LEU A 43 -0.41 6.11 5.90
CA LEU A 43 -0.79 6.46 4.54
C LEU A 43 0.44 6.72 3.67
N PHE A 44 1.41 7.44 4.19
CA PHE A 44 2.64 7.74 3.45
C PHE A 44 3.51 6.49 3.25
N GLU A 45 3.61 5.62 4.24
CA GLU A 45 4.26 4.31 4.10
C GLU A 45 3.62 3.49 2.98
N ALA A 46 2.29 3.32 3.02
CA ALA A 46 1.56 2.53 2.03
C ALA A 46 1.72 3.11 0.61
N LEU A 47 1.64 4.43 0.45
CA LEU A 47 1.86 5.10 -0.83
C LEU A 47 3.28 4.87 -1.34
N THR A 48 4.29 5.02 -0.48
CA THR A 48 5.70 4.83 -0.83
C THR A 48 5.99 3.39 -1.24
N LEU A 49 5.52 2.40 -0.46
CA LEU A 49 5.70 0.99 -0.82
C LEU A 49 5.07 0.68 -2.17
N GLY A 50 3.89 1.24 -2.49
CA GLY A 50 3.25 1.13 -3.80
C GLY A 50 4.08 1.74 -4.94
N VAL A 51 4.76 2.87 -4.70
CA VAL A 51 5.72 3.44 -5.68
C VAL A 51 6.86 2.45 -5.97
N PHE A 52 7.41 1.81 -4.92
CA PHE A 52 8.50 0.86 -5.10
C PHE A 52 8.05 -0.47 -5.69
N GLU A 53 6.80 -0.86 -5.49
CA GLU A 53 6.21 -2.09 -6.07
C GLU A 53 6.06 -2.02 -7.59
N ALA A 54 5.92 -0.84 -8.18
CA ALA A 54 5.81 -0.70 -9.64
C ALA A 54 6.97 -1.41 -10.36
N GLY A 55 6.65 -2.49 -11.12
CA GLY A 55 7.62 -3.33 -11.83
C GLY A 55 8.35 -4.37 -10.97
N LEU A 56 7.95 -4.56 -9.70
CA LEU A 56 8.51 -5.56 -8.78
C LEU A 56 7.38 -6.36 -8.12
N SER A 57 7.73 -7.48 -7.50
CA SER A 57 6.76 -8.21 -6.67
C SER A 57 6.61 -7.56 -5.30
N TRP A 58 5.38 -7.60 -4.78
CA TRP A 58 5.05 -7.18 -3.42
C TRP A 58 6.00 -7.78 -2.36
N ALA A 59 6.31 -9.08 -2.47
CA ALA A 59 7.17 -9.77 -1.53
C ALA A 59 8.58 -9.16 -1.43
N ILE A 60 9.16 -8.71 -2.56
CA ILE A 60 10.46 -8.04 -2.60
C ILE A 60 10.41 -6.70 -1.85
N VAL A 61 9.37 -5.91 -2.08
CA VAL A 61 9.22 -4.59 -1.46
C VAL A 61 8.94 -4.75 0.03
N PHE A 62 8.00 -5.63 0.37
CA PHE A 62 7.61 -5.85 1.76
C PHE A 62 8.73 -6.46 2.60
N GLY A 63 9.53 -7.37 2.02
CA GLY A 63 10.72 -7.90 2.69
C GLY A 63 11.77 -6.85 3.07
N LYS A 64 11.68 -5.65 2.49
CA LYS A 64 12.54 -4.49 2.80
C LYS A 64 11.86 -3.41 3.64
N ARG A 65 10.65 -3.67 4.15
CA ARG A 65 9.81 -2.68 4.87
C ARG A 65 10.55 -2.00 6.02
N ASP A 66 11.30 -2.75 6.82
CA ASP A 66 12.04 -2.18 7.96
C ASP A 66 13.21 -1.30 7.48
N GLY A 67 13.84 -1.66 6.36
CA GLY A 67 14.83 -0.83 5.68
C GLY A 67 14.23 0.49 5.22
N PHE A 68 13.07 0.43 4.56
CA PHE A 68 12.33 1.63 4.15
C PHE A 68 11.95 2.51 5.33
N ARG A 69 11.46 1.95 6.44
CA ARG A 69 11.12 2.70 7.66
C ARG A 69 12.33 3.45 8.22
N LYS A 70 13.50 2.79 8.29
CA LYS A 70 14.74 3.45 8.72
C LYS A 70 15.18 4.53 7.74
N ALA A 71 15.21 4.23 6.44
CA ALA A 71 15.65 5.12 5.38
C ALA A 71 14.80 6.41 5.30
N PHE A 72 13.49 6.29 5.51
CA PHE A 72 12.53 7.39 5.43
C PHE A 72 11.99 7.84 6.80
N HIS A 73 12.81 7.75 7.86
CA HIS A 73 12.51 8.30 9.20
C HIS A 73 11.15 7.86 9.78
N GLY A 74 10.78 6.60 9.63
CA GLY A 74 9.47 6.08 10.07
C GLY A 74 8.31 6.66 9.28
N PHE A 75 8.58 7.15 8.07
CA PHE A 75 7.60 7.85 7.21
C PHE A 75 7.04 9.14 7.80
N ASP A 76 7.85 9.83 8.63
CA ASP A 76 7.57 11.19 9.06
C ASP A 76 7.61 12.12 7.83
N VAL A 77 6.44 12.61 7.43
CA VAL A 77 6.25 13.40 6.21
C VAL A 77 7.09 14.69 6.21
N ALA A 78 7.24 15.32 7.39
CA ALA A 78 8.03 16.54 7.50
C ALA A 78 9.53 16.27 7.30
N LYS A 79 10.05 15.21 7.94
CA LYS A 79 11.46 14.82 7.83
C LYS A 79 11.80 14.36 6.43
N VAL A 80 10.95 13.54 5.80
CA VAL A 80 11.18 13.06 4.43
C VAL A 80 11.09 14.22 3.43
N GLY A 81 10.11 15.11 3.57
CA GLY A 81 9.97 16.28 2.69
C GLY A 81 11.15 17.27 2.79
N ALA A 82 11.88 17.28 3.91
CA ALA A 82 13.08 18.09 4.13
C ALA A 82 14.35 17.46 3.57
N MET A 83 14.34 16.21 3.09
CA MET A 83 15.51 15.54 2.53
C MET A 83 16.11 16.31 1.36
N THR A 84 17.46 16.34 1.34
CA THR A 84 18.28 17.02 0.34
C THR A 84 18.74 16.07 -0.76
N ALA A 85 19.36 16.60 -1.82
CA ALA A 85 20.00 15.79 -2.86
C ALA A 85 21.09 14.84 -2.26
N ARG A 86 21.82 15.30 -1.23
CA ARG A 86 22.83 14.48 -0.53
C ARG A 86 22.20 13.29 0.21
N ASP A 87 21.00 13.46 0.77
CA ASP A 87 20.27 12.36 1.40
C ASP A 87 19.81 11.34 0.35
N ILE A 88 19.33 11.81 -0.79
CA ILE A 88 18.96 10.96 -1.93
C ILE A 88 20.18 10.17 -2.43
N ASP A 89 21.33 10.82 -2.60
CA ASP A 89 22.57 10.15 -3.01
C ASP A 89 22.98 9.05 -2.04
N ARG A 90 22.85 9.29 -0.73
CA ARG A 90 23.06 8.28 0.31
C ARG A 90 22.09 7.11 0.19
N LEU A 91 20.80 7.38 -0.02
CA LEU A 91 19.78 6.34 -0.13
C LEU A 91 19.92 5.46 -1.38
N VAL A 92 20.44 6.00 -2.49
CA VAL A 92 20.76 5.22 -3.70
C VAL A 92 21.86 4.18 -3.43
N GLN A 93 22.69 4.35 -2.41
CA GLN A 93 23.70 3.39 -1.99
C GLN A 93 23.22 2.43 -0.90
N ASP A 94 22.05 2.66 -0.30
CA ASP A 94 21.54 1.86 0.80
C ASP A 94 20.95 0.53 0.31
N SER A 95 21.64 -0.58 0.62
CA SER A 95 21.20 -1.93 0.24
C SER A 95 19.97 -2.43 1.03
N SER A 96 19.61 -1.77 2.13
CA SER A 96 18.43 -2.13 2.91
C SER A 96 17.13 -1.78 2.20
N ILE A 97 17.17 -0.90 1.18
CA ILE A 97 16.03 -0.53 0.36
C ILE A 97 16.24 -0.90 -1.12
N ILE A 98 15.25 -0.61 -1.97
CA ILE A 98 15.38 -0.73 -3.42
C ILE A 98 16.06 0.54 -3.95
N ARG A 99 17.27 0.38 -4.51
CA ARG A 99 18.14 1.47 -4.97
C ARG A 99 17.71 2.02 -6.33
N ASN A 100 16.56 2.68 -6.38
CA ASN A 100 16.04 3.33 -7.57
C ASN A 100 15.90 4.83 -7.31
N ARG A 101 16.80 5.63 -7.90
CA ARG A 101 16.84 7.09 -7.71
C ARG A 101 15.50 7.75 -7.98
N ALA A 102 14.86 7.46 -9.11
CA ALA A 102 13.60 8.09 -9.48
C ALA A 102 12.47 7.82 -8.47
N LYS A 103 12.43 6.62 -7.88
CA LYS A 103 11.46 6.26 -6.85
C LYS A 103 11.80 6.90 -5.50
N ILE A 104 13.08 7.04 -5.15
CA ILE A 104 13.52 7.76 -3.95
C ILE A 104 13.17 9.24 -4.06
N GLU A 105 13.48 9.88 -5.18
CA GLU A 105 13.13 11.28 -5.46
C GLU A 105 11.61 11.48 -5.40
N ALA A 106 10.83 10.59 -6.05
CA ALA A 106 9.38 10.63 -6.00
C ALA A 106 8.83 10.50 -4.57
N THR A 107 9.46 9.71 -3.71
CA THR A 107 9.06 9.62 -2.30
C THR A 107 9.23 10.95 -1.57
N VAL A 108 10.36 11.65 -1.79
CA VAL A 108 10.61 12.98 -1.20
C VAL A 108 9.62 14.01 -1.76
N GLU A 109 9.35 13.98 -3.07
CA GLU A 109 8.36 14.88 -3.71
C GLU A 109 6.94 14.58 -3.20
N ASN A 110 6.57 13.31 -3.03
CA ASN A 110 5.26 12.93 -2.47
C ASN A 110 5.11 13.42 -1.02
N ALA A 111 6.17 13.39 -0.21
CA ALA A 111 6.14 13.98 1.13
C ALA A 111 5.90 15.50 1.08
N ARG A 112 6.53 16.20 0.15
CA ARG A 112 6.30 17.63 -0.06
C ARG A 112 4.89 17.93 -0.54
N ALA A 113 4.39 17.16 -1.52
CA ALA A 113 3.02 17.27 -2.00
C ALA A 113 2.02 17.03 -0.86
N MET A 114 2.24 16.01 -0.03
CA MET A 114 1.38 15.67 1.10
C MET A 114 1.25 16.79 2.13
N ARG A 115 2.34 17.55 2.37
CA ARG A 115 2.33 18.70 3.28
C ARG A 115 1.56 19.92 2.75
N SER A 116 1.48 20.09 1.45
CA SER A 116 0.81 21.21 0.81
C SER A 116 -0.58 20.88 0.26
N ALA A 117 -0.94 19.59 0.25
CA ALA A 117 -2.17 19.12 -0.38
C ALA A 117 -3.44 19.61 0.35
N SER A 118 -4.40 20.11 -0.43
CA SER A 118 -5.74 20.39 0.05
C SER A 118 -6.76 19.92 -1.00
N PRO A 119 -7.65 18.97 -0.65
CA PRO A 119 -7.76 18.27 0.63
C PRO A 119 -6.55 17.36 0.93
N SER A 120 -6.33 17.03 2.21
CA SER A 120 -5.24 16.13 2.63
C SER A 120 -5.41 14.72 2.10
N LEU A 121 -4.31 13.93 2.05
CA LEU A 121 -4.37 12.52 1.63
C LEU A 121 -5.36 11.70 2.47
N ALA A 122 -5.44 11.96 3.78
CA ALA A 122 -6.42 11.32 4.66
C ALA A 122 -7.87 11.68 4.30
N ALA A 123 -8.13 12.94 3.97
CA ALA A 123 -9.45 13.39 3.54
C ALA A 123 -9.83 12.75 2.19
N LEU A 124 -8.89 12.68 1.25
CA LEU A 124 -9.09 11.99 -0.03
C LEU A 124 -9.36 10.50 0.18
N ALA A 125 -8.53 9.82 0.97
CA ALA A 125 -8.73 8.39 1.27
C ALA A 125 -10.13 8.13 1.86
N LYS A 126 -10.62 9.01 2.72
CA LYS A 126 -12.00 8.94 3.25
C LYS A 126 -13.05 9.12 2.15
N SER A 127 -12.88 10.08 1.25
CA SER A 127 -13.87 10.39 0.20
C SER A 127 -13.95 9.30 -0.87
N TYR A 128 -12.88 8.55 -1.08
CA TYR A 128 -12.82 7.41 -2.02
C TYR A 128 -13.07 6.05 -1.34
N ALA A 129 -13.46 6.03 -0.06
CA ALA A 129 -13.71 4.77 0.64
C ALA A 129 -14.88 4.01 0.01
N VAL A 130 -14.65 2.73 -0.28
CA VAL A 130 -15.62 1.83 -0.90
C VAL A 130 -16.16 0.88 0.17
N VAL A 131 -17.49 0.87 0.34
CA VAL A 131 -18.18 -0.14 1.15
C VAL A 131 -18.68 -1.22 0.21
N ARG A 132 -17.98 -2.35 0.17
CA ARG A 132 -18.45 -3.52 -0.59
C ARG A 132 -19.62 -4.18 0.13
N LYS A 133 -20.64 -4.53 -0.62
CA LYS A 133 -21.79 -5.31 -0.11
C LYS A 133 -21.45 -6.79 0.09
N ARG A 134 -20.47 -7.30 -0.66
CA ARG A 134 -19.94 -8.67 -0.59
C ARG A 134 -18.45 -8.69 -0.90
N SER A 135 -17.75 -9.66 -0.35
CA SER A 135 -16.35 -9.96 -0.69
C SER A 135 -16.22 -10.56 -2.09
N PRO A 136 -15.07 -10.39 -2.77
CA PRO A 136 -14.77 -11.12 -3.99
C PRO A 136 -14.85 -12.63 -3.74
N ARG A 137 -15.42 -13.40 -4.68
CA ARG A 137 -15.51 -14.86 -4.57
C ARG A 137 -14.17 -15.54 -4.85
N SER A 138 -13.32 -14.88 -5.63
CA SER A 138 -12.00 -15.38 -6.00
C SER A 138 -11.01 -14.22 -6.15
N ILE A 139 -9.70 -14.55 -6.13
CA ILE A 139 -8.63 -13.57 -6.41
C ILE A 139 -8.78 -13.03 -7.84
N ALA A 140 -9.28 -13.83 -8.79
CA ALA A 140 -9.50 -13.41 -10.16
C ALA A 140 -10.62 -12.34 -10.31
N GLU A 141 -11.51 -12.20 -9.34
CA GLU A 141 -12.52 -11.12 -9.32
C GLU A 141 -11.94 -9.77 -8.86
N ILE A 142 -10.73 -9.75 -8.31
CA ILE A 142 -10.07 -8.53 -7.86
C ILE A 142 -9.48 -7.83 -9.10
N PRO A 143 -9.97 -6.64 -9.48
CA PRO A 143 -9.47 -5.95 -10.66
C PRO A 143 -8.09 -5.34 -10.40
N ALA A 144 -7.33 -5.11 -11.47
CA ALA A 144 -6.06 -4.37 -11.37
C ALA A 144 -6.27 -2.86 -11.09
N SER A 145 -7.46 -2.32 -11.38
CA SER A 145 -7.86 -0.94 -11.12
C SER A 145 -9.39 -0.83 -11.13
N THR A 146 -9.90 0.30 -10.66
CA THR A 146 -11.33 0.63 -10.67
C THR A 146 -11.53 2.08 -11.11
N PRO A 147 -12.74 2.50 -11.57
CA PRO A 147 -13.03 3.89 -11.86
C PRO A 147 -12.76 4.84 -10.67
N GLN A 148 -12.99 4.38 -9.44
CA GLN A 148 -12.67 5.13 -8.22
C GLN A 148 -11.16 5.33 -8.07
N ALA A 149 -10.35 4.28 -8.31
CA ALA A 149 -8.89 4.37 -8.27
C ALA A 149 -8.35 5.27 -9.37
N GLU A 150 -8.96 5.27 -10.56
CA GLU A 150 -8.61 6.19 -11.65
C GLU A 150 -8.88 7.65 -11.29
N ALA A 151 -10.07 7.93 -10.73
CA ALA A 151 -10.43 9.27 -10.27
C ALA A 151 -9.51 9.74 -9.13
N PHE A 152 -9.21 8.86 -8.18
CA PHE A 152 -8.30 9.16 -7.08
C PHE A 152 -6.88 9.41 -7.59
N ALA A 153 -6.38 8.58 -8.51
CA ALA A 153 -5.08 8.78 -9.14
C ALA A 153 -4.97 10.12 -9.89
N LYS A 154 -6.03 10.51 -10.61
CA LYS A 154 -6.09 11.81 -11.28
C LYS A 154 -5.99 12.96 -10.29
N GLN A 155 -6.69 12.87 -9.16
CA GLN A 155 -6.66 13.89 -8.12
C GLN A 155 -5.30 13.96 -7.43
N LEU A 156 -4.68 12.83 -7.10
CA LEU A 156 -3.33 12.81 -6.54
C LEU A 156 -2.31 13.44 -7.50
N LYS A 157 -2.38 13.12 -8.79
CA LYS A 157 -1.52 13.74 -9.81
C LYS A 157 -1.69 15.25 -9.87
N SER A 158 -2.92 15.76 -9.79
CA SER A 158 -3.19 17.22 -9.80
C SER A 158 -2.62 17.93 -8.57
N GLN A 159 -2.40 17.21 -7.47
CA GLN A 159 -1.75 17.72 -6.27
C GLN A 159 -0.23 17.51 -6.25
N GLY A 160 0.38 17.06 -7.36
CA GLY A 160 1.81 16.91 -7.50
C GLY A 160 2.39 15.56 -7.04
N TYR A 161 1.55 14.57 -6.68
CA TYR A 161 2.06 13.23 -6.35
C TYR A 161 2.61 12.51 -7.58
N ARG A 162 3.70 11.76 -7.39
CA ARG A 162 4.44 11.01 -8.42
C ARG A 162 4.23 9.52 -8.29
N PHE A 163 4.32 8.80 -9.41
CA PHE A 163 4.14 7.35 -9.50
C PHE A 163 2.77 6.85 -8.98
N VAL A 164 1.76 7.68 -9.05
CA VAL A 164 0.38 7.39 -8.62
C VAL A 164 -0.50 7.05 -9.83
N GLY A 165 -0.15 5.96 -10.54
CA GLY A 165 -1.02 5.38 -11.58
C GLY A 165 -2.24 4.69 -10.96
N PRO A 166 -3.33 4.43 -11.75
CA PRO A 166 -4.55 3.80 -11.25
C PRO A 166 -4.32 2.47 -10.54
N THR A 167 -3.46 1.60 -11.08
CA THR A 167 -3.11 0.31 -10.46
C THR A 167 -2.40 0.50 -9.11
N SER A 168 -1.41 1.40 -9.04
CA SER A 168 -0.71 1.70 -7.78
C SER A 168 -1.63 2.32 -6.74
N VAL A 169 -2.56 3.18 -7.17
CA VAL A 169 -3.55 3.79 -6.28
C VAL A 169 -4.56 2.75 -5.80
N TYR A 170 -4.96 1.80 -6.65
CA TYR A 170 -5.84 0.72 -6.21
C TYR A 170 -5.16 -0.18 -5.15
N ALA A 171 -3.90 -0.55 -5.36
CA ALA A 171 -3.11 -1.25 -4.36
C ALA A 171 -2.97 -0.44 -3.04
N PHE A 172 -2.75 0.87 -3.14
CA PHE A 172 -2.77 1.77 -1.99
C PHE A 172 -4.12 1.73 -1.26
N MET A 173 -5.25 1.80 -1.98
CA MET A 173 -6.59 1.73 -1.39
C MET A 173 -6.81 0.42 -0.62
N GLN A 174 -6.32 -0.71 -1.16
CA GLN A 174 -6.33 -2.01 -0.48
C GLN A 174 -5.47 -1.98 0.79
N ASN A 175 -4.24 -1.48 0.68
CA ASN A 175 -3.27 -1.44 1.78
C ASN A 175 -3.76 -0.63 2.99
N VAL A 176 -4.50 0.45 2.75
CA VAL A 176 -5.00 1.33 3.82
C VAL A 176 -6.47 1.09 4.16
N GLY A 177 -7.07 0.01 3.66
CA GLY A 177 -8.44 -0.39 3.97
C GLY A 177 -9.53 0.56 3.46
N VAL A 178 -9.20 1.39 2.46
CA VAL A 178 -10.19 2.19 1.71
C VAL A 178 -11.09 1.29 0.88
N VAL A 179 -10.55 0.16 0.43
CA VAL A 179 -11.31 -0.98 -0.10
C VAL A 179 -10.85 -2.25 0.62
N ASN A 180 -11.80 -3.14 0.93
CA ASN A 180 -11.50 -4.46 1.49
C ASN A 180 -11.75 -5.52 0.42
N ASP A 181 -10.67 -6.15 -0.05
CA ASP A 181 -10.70 -7.18 -1.09
C ASP A 181 -10.33 -8.58 -0.56
N HIS A 182 -10.42 -8.80 0.74
CA HIS A 182 -10.35 -10.16 1.27
C HIS A 182 -11.43 -11.03 0.63
N VAL A 183 -11.03 -12.19 0.10
CA VAL A 183 -11.94 -13.08 -0.61
C VAL A 183 -12.93 -13.75 0.34
N HIS A 184 -14.09 -14.12 -0.19
CA HIS A 184 -15.11 -14.87 0.55
C HIS A 184 -14.50 -16.11 1.23
N GLY A 185 -14.85 -16.33 2.48
CA GLY A 185 -14.29 -17.40 3.31
C GLY A 185 -13.00 -17.04 4.05
N CYS A 186 -12.34 -15.92 3.72
CA CYS A 186 -11.25 -15.40 4.52
C CYS A 186 -11.77 -14.83 5.85
N PHE A 187 -11.06 -15.03 6.97
CA PHE A 187 -11.52 -14.52 8.27
C PHE A 187 -11.56 -12.99 8.36
N ARG A 188 -10.92 -12.29 7.40
CA ARG A 188 -10.94 -10.82 7.23
C ARG A 188 -11.98 -10.34 6.22
N ALA A 189 -12.72 -11.24 5.59
CA ALA A 189 -13.74 -10.88 4.62
C ALA A 189 -14.84 -10.01 5.23
N THR A 190 -15.49 -9.17 4.41
CA THR A 190 -16.56 -8.26 4.86
C THR A 190 -17.82 -9.02 5.21
N ASP A 191 -18.14 -10.03 4.40
CA ASP A 191 -19.24 -10.96 4.59
C ASP A 191 -18.73 -12.18 5.37
N ARG A 192 -18.79 -12.09 6.68
CA ARG A 192 -18.61 -13.27 7.53
C ARG A 192 -19.85 -14.14 7.39
N ALA A 193 -19.64 -15.43 7.04
CA ALA A 193 -20.69 -16.43 7.04
C ALA A 193 -21.33 -16.56 8.43
#